data_1e78ed30653f64d165e05638bb33544f
#
_entry.id   1e78ed30653f64d165e05638bb33544f
#
_cell.length_a   1.000
_cell.length_b   1.000
_cell.length_c   1.000
_cell.angle_alpha   90.00
_cell.angle_beta   90.00
_cell.angle_gamma   90.00
#
_symmetry.space_group_name_H-M   'P 1'
#
loop_
_entity.id
_entity.type
_entity.pdbx_description
1 polymer ?
#
loop_
_entity_poly.entity_id
_entity_poly.type
_entity_poly.pdbx_seq_one_letter_code
_entity_poly.pdbx_strand_id
1 'polypeptide(L)'
;EGVCLHVFMWNDRKNKYIKLKNRLVPQLELYNYLKYKLDKLADMIDIENYPHTGSANAGPCQKRLSAISLDDKWIGHFLDYAGDERILVKAGRFGKRLSTQTFEQVLYEAIMESLGYKNNKEQFKHLGTIASINDIKRLIPSDVSIQERSRKIQALLFGMSGLLPSQISRYKSAKDKYSHEYINDVEQIWSVIKNDIVNKPMGGELWSFKYSRPGNYPTRRIAAISRLLAENFETGIFRVILKSFDQRDNSKSGIEGTKAIIKNTESIFLELYDEYWSNYYIFGGRRLKNRERLIGKERSSVIFINIIVPVLLAYARKMNDTVLEERLFKAYKMHSRLSPNNIT
;
A
#
# COMPACT_ATOMS: atom_id res chain seq x y z
N GLU A 1 -23.68 23.45 -18.54
CA GLU A 1 -22.70 24.28 -17.79
C GLU A 1 -21.43 24.34 -18.61
N GLY A 2 -21.01 25.55 -19.01
CA GLY A 2 -19.86 25.74 -19.88
C GLY A 2 -18.59 26.03 -19.10
N VAL A 3 -17.50 25.30 -19.36
CA VAL A 3 -16.17 25.70 -18.91
C VAL A 3 -15.78 26.97 -19.68
N CYS A 4 -15.52 28.06 -18.95
CA CYS A 4 -15.20 29.35 -19.54
C CYS A 4 -13.69 29.57 -19.74
N LEU A 5 -12.88 29.00 -18.88
CA LEU A 5 -11.42 29.15 -18.85
C LEU A 5 -10.77 27.97 -18.21
N HIS A 6 -9.65 27.47 -18.79
CA HIS A 6 -8.78 26.47 -18.17
C HIS A 6 -7.50 27.14 -17.69
N VAL A 7 -7.30 27.12 -16.37
CA VAL A 7 -6.12 27.72 -15.72
C VAL A 7 -5.22 26.60 -15.23
N PHE A 8 -3.92 26.66 -15.53
CA PHE A 8 -2.93 25.68 -15.11
C PHE A 8 -1.60 26.36 -14.75
N MET A 9 -0.75 25.71 -14.00
CA MET A 9 0.51 26.29 -13.56
C MET A 9 1.54 26.32 -14.70
N TRP A 10 1.75 25.17 -15.36
CA TRP A 10 2.63 25.01 -16.53
C TRP A 10 2.07 23.96 -17.47
N ASN A 11 2.41 24.07 -18.74
CA ASN A 11 1.97 23.16 -19.79
C ASN A 11 3.04 22.08 -20.05
N ASP A 12 2.88 20.93 -19.45
CA ASP A 12 3.74 19.76 -19.66
C ASP A 12 3.27 18.84 -20.80
N ARG A 13 2.15 19.19 -21.45
CA ARG A 13 1.57 18.45 -22.58
C ARG A 13 1.86 19.15 -23.91
N LYS A 14 2.20 18.35 -24.91
CA LYS A 14 2.41 18.85 -26.29
C LYS A 14 1.15 19.41 -26.97
N ASN A 15 -0.04 19.17 -26.44
CA ASN A 15 -1.29 19.63 -27.02
C ASN A 15 -1.61 21.07 -26.58
N LYS A 16 -1.58 21.96 -27.55
CA LYS A 16 -1.83 23.40 -27.35
C LYS A 16 -3.27 23.77 -26.97
N TYR A 17 -4.26 22.87 -27.14
CA TYR A 17 -5.66 23.24 -26.97
C TYR A 17 -6.48 22.12 -26.33
N ILE A 18 -7.36 22.49 -25.40
CA ILE A 18 -8.38 21.62 -24.86
C ILE A 18 -9.70 21.94 -25.56
N LYS A 19 -10.39 20.91 -26.07
CA LYS A 19 -11.74 21.00 -26.63
C LYS A 19 -12.72 20.35 -25.68
N LEU A 20 -13.79 21.07 -25.35
CA LEU A 20 -14.94 20.55 -24.64
C LEU A 20 -16.16 20.60 -25.55
N LYS A 21 -16.78 19.46 -25.88
CA LYS A 21 -17.93 19.39 -26.80
C LYS A 21 -17.74 20.24 -28.07
N ASN A 22 -16.63 20.05 -28.77
CA ASN A 22 -16.22 20.78 -29.99
C ASN A 22 -15.95 22.29 -29.82
N ARG A 23 -15.96 22.84 -28.63
CA ARG A 23 -15.57 24.24 -28.37
C ARG A 23 -14.13 24.29 -27.85
N LEU A 24 -13.35 25.21 -28.37
CA LEU A 24 -12.04 25.54 -27.83
C LEU A 24 -12.21 26.23 -26.48
N VAL A 25 -11.54 25.72 -25.45
CA VAL A 25 -11.51 26.34 -24.12
C VAL A 25 -10.29 27.25 -24.05
N PRO A 26 -10.45 28.56 -23.77
CA PRO A 26 -9.32 29.44 -23.52
C PRO A 26 -8.46 28.91 -22.36
N GLN A 27 -7.14 29.06 -22.51
CA GLN A 27 -6.18 28.56 -21.58
C GLN A 27 -5.31 29.67 -21.02
N LEU A 28 -5.05 29.65 -19.72
CA LEU A 28 -4.16 30.58 -19.04
C LEU A 28 -3.09 29.79 -18.29
N GLU A 29 -1.83 29.95 -18.71
CA GLU A 29 -0.68 29.41 -18.02
C GLU A 29 -0.18 30.42 -16.98
N LEU A 30 -0.29 30.08 -15.70
CA LEU A 30 0.07 30.97 -14.60
C LEU A 30 1.57 31.18 -14.44
N TYR A 31 2.37 30.19 -14.84
CA TYR A 31 3.84 30.26 -14.68
C TYR A 31 4.45 31.55 -15.23
N ASN A 32 3.95 32.02 -16.38
CA ASN A 32 4.42 33.23 -17.05
C ASN A 32 4.00 34.53 -16.33
N TYR A 33 3.04 34.46 -15.41
CA TYR A 33 2.52 35.59 -14.63
C TYR A 33 2.99 35.59 -13.18
N LEU A 34 3.81 34.64 -12.78
CA LEU A 34 4.37 34.59 -11.45
C LEU A 34 5.29 35.78 -11.21
N LYS A 35 5.09 36.53 -10.14
CA LYS A 35 5.94 37.63 -9.71
C LYS A 35 7.38 37.17 -9.37
N TYR A 36 7.52 35.92 -8.90
CA TYR A 36 8.81 35.30 -8.55
C TYR A 36 8.89 33.91 -9.19
N LYS A 37 10.11 33.48 -9.49
CA LYS A 37 10.37 32.11 -9.95
C LYS A 37 9.98 31.10 -8.87
N LEU A 38 9.60 29.87 -9.26
CA LEU A 38 9.11 28.83 -8.36
C LEU A 38 10.10 28.52 -7.22
N ASP A 39 11.39 28.46 -7.52
CA ASP A 39 12.43 28.23 -6.51
C ASP A 39 12.38 29.31 -5.42
N LYS A 40 12.29 30.59 -5.84
CA LYS A 40 12.15 31.69 -4.89
C LYS A 40 10.85 31.67 -4.12
N LEU A 41 9.76 31.20 -4.74
CA LEU A 41 8.48 31.02 -4.03
C LEU A 41 8.58 29.88 -3.01
N ALA A 42 9.28 28.79 -3.34
CA ALA A 42 9.53 27.68 -2.42
C ALA A 42 10.35 28.14 -1.20
N ASP A 43 11.39 28.96 -1.42
CA ASP A 43 12.22 29.54 -0.35
C ASP A 43 11.43 30.51 0.56
N MET A 44 10.35 31.11 0.05
CA MET A 44 9.49 32.03 0.81
C MET A 44 8.44 31.30 1.65
N ILE A 45 8.25 30.00 1.45
CA ILE A 45 7.32 29.18 2.22
C ILE A 45 8.09 28.59 3.40
N ASP A 46 7.93 29.19 4.55
CA ASP A 46 8.40 28.61 5.80
C ASP A 46 7.45 27.49 6.24
N ILE A 47 7.79 26.25 5.85
CA ILE A 47 6.98 25.07 6.11
C ILE A 47 6.93 24.75 7.62
N GLU A 48 7.98 25.09 8.36
CA GLU A 48 8.04 24.84 9.82
C GLU A 48 7.16 25.80 10.59
N ASN A 49 7.01 27.01 10.09
CA ASN A 49 6.21 28.07 10.72
C ASN A 49 4.85 28.32 10.04
N TYR A 50 4.54 27.63 8.92
CA TYR A 50 3.28 27.80 8.22
C TYR A 50 2.24 26.78 8.68
N PRO A 51 1.07 27.20 8.99
CA PRO A 51 0.44 28.45 9.49
C PRO A 51 0.32 28.47 11.03
N HIS A 52 1.22 27.76 11.74
CA HIS A 52 1.06 27.34 13.14
C HIS A 52 1.63 28.34 14.17
N THR A 53 2.40 29.29 13.73
CA THR A 53 2.90 30.34 14.61
C THR A 53 1.96 31.52 14.58
N GLY A 54 1.44 31.88 15.74
CA GLY A 54 0.45 32.93 15.97
C GLY A 54 0.77 34.31 15.40
N SER A 55 0.96 34.40 14.09
CA SER A 55 1.12 35.67 13.41
C SER A 55 -0.25 36.35 13.23
N ALA A 56 -0.23 37.65 13.12
CA ALA A 56 -1.42 38.50 12.98
C ALA A 56 -2.33 38.19 11.78
N ASN A 57 -1.89 37.26 10.88
CA ASN A 57 -2.59 36.84 9.68
C ASN A 57 -3.18 35.41 9.79
N ALA A 58 -3.50 34.97 11.01
CA ALA A 58 -4.21 33.74 11.25
C ALA A 58 -5.50 33.65 10.42
N GLY A 59 -5.73 32.51 9.75
CA GLY A 59 -6.94 32.28 8.98
C GLY A 59 -8.21 32.32 9.83
N PRO A 60 -9.41 32.37 9.18
CA PRO A 60 -10.69 32.51 9.91
C PRO A 60 -10.92 31.45 10.97
N CYS A 61 -10.46 30.22 10.76
CA CYS A 61 -10.56 29.13 11.74
C CYS A 61 -9.66 29.35 12.96
N GLN A 62 -8.46 29.84 12.74
CA GLN A 62 -7.49 30.07 13.83
C GLN A 62 -7.94 31.22 14.74
N LYS A 63 -8.51 32.29 14.17
CA LYS A 63 -9.12 33.38 14.97
C LYS A 63 -10.30 32.91 15.82
N ARG A 64 -11.12 31.99 15.29
CA ARG A 64 -12.24 31.40 16.06
C ARG A 64 -11.75 30.46 17.15
N LEU A 65 -10.74 29.63 16.87
CA LEU A 65 -10.17 28.72 17.85
C LEU A 65 -9.44 29.44 18.98
N SER A 66 -8.70 30.51 18.69
CA SER A 66 -8.04 31.31 19.73
C SER A 66 -9.01 32.15 20.58
N ALA A 67 -10.20 32.49 20.05
CA ALA A 67 -11.25 33.17 20.83
C ALA A 67 -12.01 32.21 21.75
N ILE A 68 -11.96 30.91 21.51
CA ILE A 68 -12.53 29.86 22.35
C ILE A 68 -11.36 29.30 23.15
N SER A 69 -11.30 29.58 24.46
CA SER A 69 -10.32 28.97 25.38
C SER A 69 -10.61 27.47 25.49
N LEU A 70 -10.11 26.68 24.49
CA LEU A 70 -10.24 25.24 24.47
C LEU A 70 -9.17 24.64 25.38
N ASP A 71 -9.61 23.90 26.40
CA ASP A 71 -8.75 23.05 27.21
C ASP A 71 -8.09 21.95 26.30
N ASP A 72 -6.82 21.65 26.57
CA ASP A 72 -6.08 20.58 25.86
C ASP A 72 -6.82 19.24 25.88
N LYS A 73 -7.58 18.96 26.93
CA LYS A 73 -8.44 17.79 27.01
C LYS A 73 -9.53 17.77 25.91
N TRP A 74 -10.15 18.91 25.66
CA TRP A 74 -11.15 19.06 24.61
C TRP A 74 -10.56 18.85 23.22
N ILE A 75 -9.37 19.39 22.99
CA ILE A 75 -8.63 19.20 21.75
C ILE A 75 -8.28 17.72 21.57
N GLY A 76 -7.79 17.07 22.64
CA GLY A 76 -7.52 15.63 22.65
C GLY A 76 -8.74 14.79 22.29
N HIS A 77 -9.87 15.03 22.94
CA HIS A 77 -11.12 14.31 22.63
C HIS A 77 -11.61 14.54 21.20
N PHE A 78 -11.49 15.76 20.69
CA PHE A 78 -11.87 16.07 19.30
C PHE A 78 -10.99 15.33 18.29
N LEU A 79 -9.67 15.29 18.53
CA LEU A 79 -8.74 14.55 17.67
C LEU A 79 -8.97 13.05 17.73
N ASP A 80 -9.26 12.50 18.90
CA ASP A 80 -9.63 11.09 19.07
C ASP A 80 -10.90 10.76 18.29
N TYR A 81 -11.93 11.61 18.41
CA TYR A 81 -13.19 11.43 17.69
C TYR A 81 -13.00 11.50 16.16
N ALA A 82 -12.21 12.47 15.69
CA ALA A 82 -11.89 12.60 14.28
C ALA A 82 -11.08 11.39 13.76
N GLY A 83 -10.20 10.83 14.60
CA GLY A 83 -9.47 9.60 14.32
C GLY A 83 -10.39 8.38 14.21
N ASP A 84 -11.32 8.24 15.15
CA ASP A 84 -12.32 7.17 15.17
C ASP A 84 -13.22 7.25 13.92
N GLU A 85 -13.72 8.44 13.58
CA GLU A 85 -14.54 8.65 12.39
C GLU A 85 -13.78 8.30 11.09
N ARG A 86 -12.52 8.72 10.99
CA ARG A 86 -11.68 8.38 9.84
C ARG A 86 -11.56 6.87 9.64
N ILE A 87 -11.39 6.10 10.71
CA ILE A 87 -11.25 4.65 10.61
C ILE A 87 -12.57 3.99 10.29
N LEU A 88 -13.69 4.52 10.79
CA LEU A 88 -15.04 4.06 10.48
C LEU A 88 -15.40 4.28 9.01
N VAL A 89 -15.06 5.43 8.45
CA VAL A 89 -15.23 5.70 7.01
C VAL A 89 -14.43 4.71 6.17
N LYS A 90 -13.20 4.37 6.56
CA LYS A 90 -12.40 3.34 5.89
C LYS A 90 -13.03 1.96 6.01
N ALA A 91 -13.46 1.57 7.20
CA ALA A 91 -14.15 0.30 7.43
C ALA A 91 -15.42 0.19 6.58
N GLY A 92 -16.21 1.26 6.46
CA GLY A 92 -17.41 1.31 5.61
C GLY A 92 -17.09 1.07 4.13
N ARG A 93 -15.95 1.52 3.62
CA ARG A 93 -15.50 1.23 2.23
C ARG A 93 -15.20 -0.26 2.04
N PHE A 94 -14.55 -0.90 3.00
CA PHE A 94 -14.31 -2.34 2.98
C PHE A 94 -15.62 -3.12 3.15
N GLY A 95 -16.50 -2.67 4.03
CA GLY A 95 -17.82 -3.27 4.24
C GLY A 95 -18.66 -3.38 2.95
N LYS A 96 -18.60 -2.36 2.07
CA LYS A 96 -19.25 -2.40 0.75
C LYS A 96 -18.67 -3.49 -0.15
N ARG A 97 -17.36 -3.74 -0.10
CA ARG A 97 -16.71 -4.80 -0.89
C ARG A 97 -17.04 -6.20 -0.37
N LEU A 98 -17.24 -6.32 0.93
CA LEU A 98 -17.59 -7.58 1.59
C LEU A 98 -19.03 -8.08 1.31
N SER A 99 -19.83 -7.34 0.54
CA SER A 99 -21.09 -7.83 0.00
C SER A 99 -20.92 -8.78 -1.19
N THR A 100 -19.80 -8.66 -1.91
CA THR A 100 -19.52 -9.41 -3.15
C THR A 100 -18.23 -10.23 -3.12
N GLN A 101 -17.35 -9.96 -2.17
CA GLN A 101 -16.03 -10.62 -2.05
C GLN A 101 -15.84 -11.26 -0.67
N THR A 102 -14.99 -12.26 -0.59
CA THR A 102 -14.55 -12.84 0.69
C THR A 102 -13.65 -11.90 1.48
N PHE A 103 -13.59 -12.06 2.81
CA PHE A 103 -12.67 -11.28 3.64
C PHE A 103 -11.20 -11.46 3.24
N GLU A 104 -10.83 -12.68 2.85
CA GLU A 104 -9.49 -13.01 2.38
C GLU A 104 -9.14 -12.22 1.12
N GLN A 105 -10.03 -12.18 0.12
CA GLN A 105 -9.81 -11.45 -1.13
C GLN A 105 -9.74 -9.92 -0.88
N VAL A 106 -10.65 -9.39 -0.07
CA VAL A 106 -10.65 -7.95 0.27
C VAL A 106 -9.37 -7.54 0.98
N LEU A 107 -8.90 -8.34 1.94
CA LEU A 107 -7.65 -8.08 2.65
C LEU A 107 -6.44 -8.18 1.72
N TYR A 108 -6.37 -9.22 0.89
CA TYR A 108 -5.31 -9.41 -0.08
C TYR A 108 -5.18 -8.21 -1.03
N GLU A 109 -6.28 -7.81 -1.67
CA GLU A 109 -6.28 -6.66 -2.59
C GLU A 109 -5.90 -5.36 -1.89
N ALA A 110 -6.35 -5.16 -0.64
CA ALA A 110 -6.01 -3.97 0.13
C ALA A 110 -4.51 -3.94 0.52
N ILE A 111 -3.93 -5.08 0.87
CA ILE A 111 -2.48 -5.21 1.10
C ILE A 111 -1.74 -4.93 -0.21
N MET A 112 -2.15 -5.52 -1.33
CA MET A 112 -1.57 -5.28 -2.65
C MET A 112 -1.58 -3.79 -2.98
N GLU A 113 -2.72 -3.12 -2.90
CA GLU A 113 -2.86 -1.68 -3.15
C GLU A 113 -1.89 -0.86 -2.28
N SER A 114 -1.75 -1.22 -1.01
CA SER A 114 -0.84 -0.56 -0.08
C SER A 114 0.63 -0.75 -0.43
N LEU A 115 1.02 -1.90 -0.99
CA LEU A 115 2.39 -2.19 -1.42
C LEU A 115 2.83 -1.37 -2.63
N GLY A 116 1.89 -0.83 -3.40
CA GLY A 116 2.15 0.02 -4.57
C GLY A 116 2.62 1.44 -4.22
N TYR A 117 2.51 1.86 -2.97
CA TYR A 117 2.80 3.24 -2.55
C TYR A 117 2.00 4.26 -3.39
N LYS A 118 2.60 5.42 -3.70
CA LYS A 118 1.98 6.46 -4.53
C LYS A 118 2.03 6.10 -6.02
N ASN A 119 3.15 5.52 -6.48
CA ASN A 119 3.48 5.43 -7.89
C ASN A 119 2.89 4.18 -8.59
N ASN A 120 2.63 3.10 -7.84
CA ASN A 120 2.17 1.83 -8.37
C ASN A 120 0.90 1.30 -7.67
N LYS A 121 0.17 2.17 -7.01
CA LYS A 121 -1.03 1.82 -6.23
C LYS A 121 -2.09 1.14 -7.09
N GLU A 122 -2.43 1.73 -8.23
CA GLU A 122 -3.45 1.21 -9.14
C GLU A 122 -2.99 -0.08 -9.83
N GLN A 123 -1.69 -0.18 -10.15
CA GLN A 123 -1.10 -1.38 -10.74
C GLN A 123 -1.18 -2.58 -9.79
N PHE A 124 -0.81 -2.39 -8.52
CA PHE A 124 -0.93 -3.43 -7.51
C PHE A 124 -2.38 -3.81 -7.22
N LYS A 125 -3.28 -2.84 -7.16
CA LYS A 125 -4.71 -3.09 -7.01
C LYS A 125 -5.25 -3.94 -8.17
N HIS A 126 -4.91 -3.56 -9.41
CA HIS A 126 -5.31 -4.31 -10.59
C HIS A 126 -4.71 -5.73 -10.60
N LEU A 127 -3.42 -5.87 -10.28
CA LEU A 127 -2.78 -7.18 -10.16
C LEU A 127 -3.49 -8.06 -9.12
N GLY A 128 -3.88 -7.51 -7.96
CA GLY A 128 -4.63 -8.24 -6.93
C GLY A 128 -6.01 -8.72 -7.40
N THR A 129 -6.63 -7.98 -8.34
CA THR A 129 -7.92 -8.37 -8.93
C THR A 129 -7.76 -9.48 -9.98
N ILE A 130 -6.79 -9.35 -10.89
CA ILE A 130 -6.60 -10.30 -12.00
C ILE A 130 -5.88 -11.59 -11.60
N ALA A 131 -5.15 -11.58 -10.49
CA ALA A 131 -4.53 -12.74 -9.85
C ALA A 131 -5.17 -12.93 -8.47
N SER A 132 -6.41 -13.42 -8.45
CA SER A 132 -7.20 -13.58 -7.24
C SER A 132 -6.65 -14.67 -6.31
N ILE A 133 -7.03 -14.62 -5.03
CA ILE A 133 -6.70 -15.70 -4.07
C ILE A 133 -7.21 -17.06 -4.54
N ASN A 134 -8.38 -17.09 -5.18
CA ASN A 134 -8.94 -18.33 -5.72
C ASN A 134 -8.08 -18.87 -6.87
N ASP A 135 -7.60 -18.01 -7.78
CA ASP A 135 -6.70 -18.43 -8.85
C ASP A 135 -5.37 -18.93 -8.29
N ILE A 136 -4.80 -18.23 -7.31
CA ILE A 136 -3.57 -18.64 -6.64
C ILE A 136 -3.75 -20.02 -5.99
N LYS A 137 -4.83 -20.23 -5.25
CA LYS A 137 -5.11 -21.53 -4.61
C LYS A 137 -5.39 -22.67 -5.61
N ARG A 138 -5.99 -22.35 -6.75
CA ARG A 138 -6.26 -23.33 -7.81
C ARG A 138 -5.00 -23.74 -8.56
N LEU A 139 -4.10 -22.80 -8.80
CA LEU A 139 -2.92 -23.01 -9.67
C LEU A 139 -1.67 -23.47 -8.90
N ILE A 140 -1.61 -23.22 -7.61
CA ILE A 140 -0.44 -23.52 -6.79
C ILE A 140 -0.73 -24.70 -5.86
N PRO A 141 0.06 -25.79 -5.91
CA PRO A 141 -0.15 -26.95 -5.07
C PRO A 141 0.12 -26.66 -3.58
N SER A 142 -0.64 -27.35 -2.72
CA SER A 142 -0.54 -27.22 -1.27
C SER A 142 0.51 -28.14 -0.64
N ASP A 143 0.91 -29.20 -1.32
CA ASP A 143 1.80 -30.27 -0.85
C ASP A 143 3.30 -30.02 -1.10
N VAL A 144 3.66 -28.78 -1.39
CA VAL A 144 5.05 -28.34 -1.61
C VAL A 144 5.57 -27.51 -0.45
N SER A 145 6.89 -27.38 -0.35
CA SER A 145 7.54 -26.53 0.67
C SER A 145 7.10 -25.06 0.55
N ILE A 146 7.12 -24.33 1.64
CA ILE A 146 6.82 -22.88 1.67
C ILE A 146 7.68 -22.13 0.63
N GLN A 147 8.92 -22.55 0.45
CA GLN A 147 9.87 -21.94 -0.45
C GLN A 147 9.52 -22.16 -1.92
N GLU A 148 9.21 -23.38 -2.28
CA GLU A 148 8.75 -23.75 -3.62
C GLU A 148 7.39 -23.08 -3.92
N ARG A 149 6.47 -23.08 -2.97
CA ARG A 149 5.18 -22.39 -3.07
C ARG A 149 5.36 -20.89 -3.30
N SER A 150 6.23 -20.24 -2.52
CA SER A 150 6.56 -18.82 -2.72
C SER A 150 7.07 -18.56 -4.12
N ARG A 151 7.94 -19.42 -4.66
CA ARG A 151 8.49 -19.30 -6.01
C ARG A 151 7.43 -19.48 -7.09
N LYS A 152 6.53 -20.44 -6.92
CA LYS A 152 5.39 -20.62 -7.85
C LYS A 152 4.44 -19.42 -7.84
N ILE A 153 4.14 -18.87 -6.67
CA ILE A 153 3.34 -17.63 -6.54
C ILE A 153 4.09 -16.42 -7.16
N GLN A 154 5.41 -16.34 -6.97
CA GLN A 154 6.23 -15.33 -7.63
C GLN A 154 6.14 -15.42 -9.16
N ALA A 155 6.30 -16.62 -9.72
CA ALA A 155 6.19 -16.84 -11.16
C ALA A 155 4.81 -16.40 -11.69
N LEU A 156 3.73 -16.76 -11.00
CA LEU A 156 2.37 -16.33 -11.33
C LEU A 156 2.23 -14.80 -11.28
N LEU A 157 2.60 -14.17 -10.17
CA LEU A 157 2.40 -12.73 -9.99
C LEU A 157 3.34 -11.90 -10.88
N PHE A 158 4.58 -12.33 -11.10
CA PHE A 158 5.48 -11.66 -12.05
C PHE A 158 4.97 -11.81 -13.49
N GLY A 159 4.52 -13.00 -13.88
CA GLY A 159 3.96 -13.22 -15.20
C GLY A 159 2.70 -12.40 -15.45
N MET A 160 1.78 -12.35 -14.47
CA MET A 160 0.57 -11.54 -14.55
C MET A 160 0.84 -10.04 -14.54
N SER A 161 1.92 -9.60 -13.87
CA SER A 161 2.32 -8.19 -13.84
C SER A 161 3.06 -7.72 -15.08
N GLY A 162 3.49 -8.61 -15.97
CA GLY A 162 4.34 -8.26 -17.12
C GLY A 162 5.79 -7.92 -16.74
N LEU A 163 6.25 -8.34 -15.56
CA LEU A 163 7.57 -8.00 -15.03
C LEU A 163 8.60 -9.12 -15.10
N LEU A 164 8.27 -10.26 -15.72
CA LEU A 164 9.26 -11.29 -15.99
C LEU A 164 10.31 -10.78 -17.01
N PRO A 165 11.56 -11.23 -16.90
CA PRO A 165 12.60 -10.88 -17.86
C PRO A 165 12.22 -11.07 -19.33
N SER A 166 11.53 -12.16 -19.66
CA SER A 166 11.02 -12.43 -21.01
C SER A 166 9.97 -11.43 -21.50
N GLN A 167 9.30 -10.73 -20.59
CA GLN A 167 8.24 -9.77 -20.88
C GLN A 167 8.76 -8.33 -20.97
N ILE A 168 10.00 -8.08 -20.52
CA ILE A 168 10.61 -6.74 -20.47
C ILE A 168 11.60 -6.57 -21.62
N SER A 169 11.28 -5.71 -22.58
CA SER A 169 12.09 -5.48 -23.79
C SER A 169 13.53 -5.00 -23.52
N ARG A 170 13.81 -4.43 -22.36
CA ARG A 170 15.14 -3.89 -21.97
C ARG A 170 15.85 -4.74 -20.92
N TYR A 171 15.43 -5.97 -20.70
CA TYR A 171 16.13 -6.84 -19.77
C TYR A 171 17.57 -7.11 -20.25
N LYS A 172 18.53 -6.89 -19.33
CA LYS A 172 19.93 -7.31 -19.55
C LYS A 172 20.14 -8.65 -18.85
N SER A 173 20.93 -9.52 -19.45
CA SER A 173 21.24 -10.84 -18.87
C SER A 173 21.70 -10.74 -17.40
N ALA A 174 21.42 -11.77 -16.64
CA ALA A 174 21.83 -11.86 -15.24
C ALA A 174 23.37 -11.79 -15.12
N LYS A 175 23.85 -11.17 -14.04
CA LYS A 175 25.29 -10.96 -13.82
C LYS A 175 25.96 -12.11 -13.08
N ASP A 176 25.19 -12.97 -12.45
CA ASP A 176 25.71 -14.09 -11.66
C ASP A 176 24.86 -15.36 -11.91
N LYS A 177 25.48 -16.51 -11.64
CA LYS A 177 24.89 -17.83 -11.85
C LYS A 177 23.59 -18.02 -11.05
N TYR A 178 23.55 -17.59 -9.81
CA TYR A 178 22.38 -17.73 -8.95
C TYR A 178 21.17 -16.95 -9.49
N SER A 179 21.38 -15.74 -9.98
CA SER A 179 20.33 -14.97 -10.66
C SER A 179 19.84 -15.66 -11.92
N HIS A 180 20.74 -16.28 -12.70
CA HIS A 180 20.37 -17.05 -13.89
C HIS A 180 19.47 -18.23 -13.55
N GLU A 181 19.87 -19.03 -12.57
CA GLU A 181 19.11 -20.20 -12.13
C GLU A 181 17.72 -19.81 -11.63
N TYR A 182 17.64 -18.77 -10.80
CA TYR A 182 16.38 -18.24 -10.29
C TYR A 182 15.44 -17.76 -11.43
N ILE A 183 15.97 -16.99 -12.38
CA ILE A 183 15.20 -16.46 -13.50
C ILE A 183 14.68 -17.60 -14.38
N ASN A 184 15.53 -18.55 -14.73
CA ASN A 184 15.12 -19.69 -15.53
C ASN A 184 14.01 -20.50 -14.86
N ASP A 185 14.10 -20.70 -13.56
CA ASP A 185 13.12 -21.41 -12.77
C ASP A 185 11.75 -20.71 -12.78
N VAL A 186 11.71 -19.40 -12.49
CA VAL A 186 10.43 -18.64 -12.51
C VAL A 186 9.82 -18.54 -13.92
N GLU A 187 10.65 -18.40 -14.95
CA GLU A 187 10.20 -18.39 -16.34
C GLU A 187 9.63 -19.76 -16.77
N GLN A 188 10.27 -20.85 -16.36
CA GLN A 188 9.79 -22.20 -16.63
C GLN A 188 8.45 -22.45 -15.93
N ILE A 189 8.34 -22.10 -14.64
CA ILE A 189 7.07 -22.22 -13.91
C ILE A 189 5.98 -21.40 -14.58
N TRP A 190 6.26 -20.14 -14.96
CA TRP A 190 5.31 -19.28 -15.65
C TRP A 190 4.87 -19.89 -16.98
N SER A 191 5.79 -20.46 -17.77
CA SER A 191 5.48 -21.06 -19.07
C SER A 191 4.43 -22.16 -18.98
N VAL A 192 4.36 -22.86 -17.85
CA VAL A 192 3.37 -23.89 -17.56
C VAL A 192 2.06 -23.27 -17.07
N ILE A 193 2.14 -22.46 -16.02
CA ILE A 193 0.95 -21.91 -15.33
C ILE A 193 0.12 -21.00 -16.24
N LYS A 194 0.75 -20.23 -17.12
CA LYS A 194 0.05 -19.26 -17.99
C LYS A 194 -1.07 -19.86 -18.84
N ASN A 195 -1.01 -21.15 -19.16
CA ASN A 195 -2.01 -21.83 -19.98
C ASN A 195 -3.35 -22.03 -19.26
N ASP A 196 -3.32 -22.03 -17.91
CA ASP A 196 -4.50 -22.22 -17.07
C ASP A 196 -5.07 -20.90 -16.53
N ILE A 197 -4.54 -19.78 -17.00
CA ILE A 197 -4.96 -18.44 -16.55
C ILE A 197 -6.00 -17.87 -17.51
N VAL A 198 -7.11 -17.40 -16.94
CA VAL A 198 -8.22 -16.81 -17.72
C VAL A 198 -7.96 -15.33 -18.02
N ASN A 199 -7.42 -14.60 -17.04
CA ASN A 199 -7.20 -13.17 -17.16
C ASN A 199 -5.94 -12.84 -17.98
N LYS A 200 -5.98 -11.74 -18.73
CA LYS A 200 -4.81 -11.28 -19.48
C LYS A 200 -3.77 -10.65 -18.54
N PRO A 201 -2.47 -10.96 -18.73
CA PRO A 201 -1.39 -10.27 -18.04
C PRO A 201 -1.38 -8.78 -18.33
N MET A 202 -0.86 -8.00 -17.37
CA MET A 202 -0.61 -6.57 -17.52
C MET A 202 0.62 -6.33 -18.41
N GLY A 203 0.72 -5.09 -18.94
CA GLY A 203 1.95 -4.64 -19.58
C GLY A 203 2.99 -4.19 -18.56
N GLY A 204 4.24 -4.62 -18.73
CA GLY A 204 5.35 -4.24 -17.84
C GLY A 204 5.65 -2.72 -17.84
N GLU A 205 5.28 -2.02 -18.91
CA GLU A 205 5.43 -0.56 -19.06
C GLU A 205 4.53 0.26 -18.11
N LEU A 206 3.50 -0.35 -17.55
CA LEU A 206 2.60 0.30 -16.59
C LEU A 206 3.29 0.58 -15.24
N TRP A 207 4.38 -0.13 -14.93
CA TRP A 207 5.05 -0.03 -13.65
C TRP A 207 6.07 1.10 -13.60
N SER A 208 6.03 1.88 -12.52
CA SER A 208 6.99 2.95 -12.26
C SER A 208 8.07 2.50 -11.28
N PHE A 209 9.32 2.54 -11.74
CA PHE A 209 10.52 2.36 -10.92
C PHE A 209 11.17 3.71 -10.55
N LYS A 210 10.74 4.78 -11.24
CA LYS A 210 11.26 6.14 -11.01
C LYS A 210 10.79 6.67 -9.65
N TYR A 211 11.63 7.45 -9.02
CA TYR A 211 11.36 8.11 -7.73
C TYR A 211 11.02 7.15 -6.57
N SER A 212 11.31 5.85 -6.73
CA SER A 212 11.16 4.85 -5.68
C SER A 212 12.54 4.41 -5.19
N ARG A 213 12.69 4.27 -3.86
CA ARG A 213 13.90 3.63 -3.30
C ARG A 213 13.94 2.17 -3.80
N PRO A 214 15.13 1.62 -4.14
CA PRO A 214 15.23 0.24 -4.67
C PRO A 214 14.55 -0.81 -3.78
N GLY A 215 14.63 -0.65 -2.46
CA GLY A 215 13.91 -1.50 -1.51
C GLY A 215 12.38 -1.50 -1.67
N ASN A 216 11.82 -0.51 -2.35
CA ASN A 216 10.37 -0.36 -2.59
C ASN A 216 9.96 -0.68 -4.04
N TYR A 217 10.85 -1.22 -4.84
CA TYR A 217 10.53 -1.58 -6.23
C TYR A 217 9.39 -2.59 -6.31
N PRO A 218 8.54 -2.52 -7.36
CA PRO A 218 7.43 -3.43 -7.56
C PRO A 218 7.84 -4.90 -7.47
N THR A 219 8.99 -5.25 -8.02
CA THR A 219 9.53 -6.61 -7.99
C THR A 219 9.70 -7.14 -6.57
N ARG A 220 10.29 -6.36 -5.67
CA ARG A 220 10.43 -6.77 -4.27
C ARG A 220 9.09 -6.85 -3.53
N ARG A 221 8.13 -6.00 -3.90
CA ARG A 221 6.80 -6.00 -3.29
C ARG A 221 5.96 -7.19 -3.76
N ILE A 222 6.11 -7.60 -5.01
CA ILE A 222 5.53 -8.86 -5.50
C ILE A 222 6.12 -10.04 -4.74
N ALA A 223 7.44 -10.09 -4.56
CA ALA A 223 8.06 -11.14 -3.77
C ALA A 223 7.59 -11.16 -2.31
N ALA A 224 7.37 -9.98 -1.71
CA ALA A 224 6.87 -9.88 -0.35
C ALA A 224 5.47 -10.47 -0.20
N ILE A 225 4.54 -10.13 -1.09
CA ILE A 225 3.19 -10.70 -1.04
C ILE A 225 3.18 -12.19 -1.37
N SER A 226 4.04 -12.64 -2.30
CA SER A 226 4.18 -14.06 -2.63
C SER A 226 4.64 -14.87 -1.40
N ARG A 227 5.60 -14.35 -0.66
CA ARG A 227 6.08 -14.99 0.56
C ARG A 227 5.01 -15.01 1.64
N LEU A 228 4.32 -13.90 1.86
CA LEU A 228 3.21 -13.80 2.81
C LEU A 228 2.11 -14.82 2.51
N LEU A 229 1.73 -14.95 1.24
CA LEU A 229 0.73 -15.92 0.79
C LEU A 229 1.22 -17.36 0.98
N ALA A 230 2.49 -17.64 0.66
CA ALA A 230 3.07 -18.99 0.79
C ALA A 230 3.11 -19.47 2.24
N GLU A 231 3.47 -18.60 3.18
CA GLU A 231 3.52 -18.90 4.61
C GLU A 231 2.13 -19.13 5.22
N ASN A 232 1.11 -18.48 4.67
CA ASN A 232 -0.25 -18.52 5.19
C ASN A 232 -1.23 -19.23 4.23
N PHE A 233 -0.74 -20.09 3.35
CA PHE A 233 -1.49 -20.64 2.22
C PHE A 233 -2.73 -21.42 2.64
N GLU A 234 -2.57 -22.33 3.62
CA GLU A 234 -3.66 -23.18 4.12
C GLU A 234 -4.64 -22.39 5.00
N THR A 235 -4.11 -21.66 5.95
CA THR A 235 -4.91 -20.95 6.94
C THR A 235 -5.62 -19.71 6.36
N GLY A 236 -4.95 -19.04 5.42
CA GLY A 236 -5.31 -17.71 4.91
C GLY A 236 -4.80 -16.57 5.79
N ILE A 237 -4.41 -15.47 5.15
CA ILE A 237 -3.85 -14.27 5.83
C ILE A 237 -4.88 -13.66 6.77
N PHE A 238 -6.14 -13.58 6.33
CA PHE A 238 -7.21 -12.99 7.14
C PHE A 238 -7.40 -13.72 8.47
N ARG A 239 -7.43 -15.06 8.44
CA ARG A 239 -7.59 -15.87 9.64
C ARG A 239 -6.39 -15.79 10.58
N VAL A 240 -5.16 -15.74 10.04
CA VAL A 240 -3.93 -15.58 10.82
C VAL A 240 -3.93 -14.22 11.53
N ILE A 241 -4.28 -13.15 10.84
CA ILE A 241 -4.37 -11.81 11.42
C ILE A 241 -5.50 -11.76 12.47
N LEU A 242 -6.66 -12.32 12.17
CA LEU A 242 -7.78 -12.36 13.13
C LEU A 242 -7.39 -13.06 14.44
N LYS A 243 -6.66 -14.19 14.36
CA LYS A 243 -6.13 -14.90 15.53
C LYS A 243 -5.19 -14.05 16.38
N SER A 244 -4.43 -13.12 15.79
CA SER A 244 -3.55 -12.23 16.58
C SER A 244 -4.33 -11.27 17.49
N PHE A 245 -5.61 -11.05 17.21
CA PHE A 245 -6.53 -10.27 18.06
C PHE A 245 -7.31 -11.13 19.06
N ASP A 246 -7.25 -12.46 18.96
CA ASP A 246 -7.90 -13.38 19.92
C ASP A 246 -7.00 -13.55 21.15
N GLN A 247 -7.41 -12.93 22.26
CA GLN A 247 -6.62 -12.93 23.51
C GLN A 247 -6.79 -14.19 24.38
N ARG A 248 -7.50 -15.21 23.92
CA ARG A 248 -7.70 -16.42 24.74
C ARG A 248 -6.38 -17.11 25.13
N ASP A 249 -5.30 -16.87 24.33
CA ASP A 249 -3.99 -17.44 24.58
C ASP A 249 -2.97 -16.45 25.22
N ASN A 250 -3.36 -15.18 25.46
CA ASN A 250 -2.45 -14.19 26.01
C ASN A 250 -2.70 -13.97 27.51
N SER A 251 -1.81 -14.44 28.34
CA SER A 251 -1.73 -14.17 29.80
C SER A 251 -1.61 -12.67 30.17
N LYS A 252 -1.47 -11.80 29.17
CA LYS A 252 -1.31 -10.34 29.32
C LYS A 252 -2.61 -9.63 29.02
N SER A 253 -3.19 -8.99 30.03
CA SER A 253 -4.37 -8.13 29.90
C SER A 253 -3.98 -6.64 29.80
N GLY A 254 -4.93 -5.81 29.40
CA GLY A 254 -4.76 -4.35 29.44
C GLY A 254 -3.83 -3.78 28.36
N ILE A 255 -2.97 -2.85 28.78
CA ILE A 255 -2.05 -2.09 27.88
C ILE A 255 -1.00 -3.01 27.24
N GLU A 256 -0.43 -3.92 28.01
CA GLU A 256 0.59 -4.84 27.52
C GLU A 256 0.04 -5.84 26.51
N GLY A 257 -1.17 -6.35 26.73
CA GLY A 257 -1.85 -7.21 25.76
C GLY A 257 -2.10 -6.51 24.43
N THR A 258 -2.54 -5.25 24.47
CA THR A 258 -2.74 -4.47 23.24
C THR A 258 -1.43 -4.21 22.49
N LYS A 259 -0.33 -3.88 23.19
CA LYS A 259 0.99 -3.74 22.58
C LYS A 259 1.48 -5.05 21.95
N ALA A 260 1.21 -6.19 22.60
CA ALA A 260 1.56 -7.51 22.07
C ALA A 260 0.77 -7.81 20.78
N ILE A 261 -0.52 -7.52 20.73
CA ILE A 261 -1.34 -7.64 19.52
C ILE A 261 -0.74 -6.85 18.37
N ILE A 262 -0.44 -5.55 18.57
CA ILE A 262 0.17 -4.70 17.55
C ILE A 262 1.48 -5.32 17.05
N LYS A 263 2.37 -5.67 17.99
CA LYS A 263 3.69 -6.24 17.68
C LYS A 263 3.56 -7.56 16.89
N ASN A 264 2.72 -8.47 17.35
CA ASN A 264 2.53 -9.79 16.72
C ASN A 264 1.92 -9.65 15.31
N THR A 265 0.97 -8.74 15.14
CA THR A 265 0.38 -8.49 13.83
C THR A 265 1.38 -7.83 12.88
N GLU A 266 2.18 -6.87 13.34
CA GLU A 266 3.22 -6.25 12.50
C GLU A 266 4.35 -7.22 12.15
N SER A 267 4.69 -8.18 13.04
CA SER A 267 5.75 -9.16 12.79
C SER A 267 5.44 -10.08 11.60
N ILE A 268 4.17 -10.35 11.31
CA ILE A 268 3.74 -11.10 10.12
C ILE A 268 4.33 -10.51 8.82
N PHE A 269 4.51 -9.18 8.78
CA PHE A 269 5.09 -8.48 7.64
C PHE A 269 6.60 -8.26 7.79
N LEU A 270 7.09 -8.08 9.01
CA LEU A 270 8.50 -7.76 9.28
C LEU A 270 9.44 -8.95 9.14
N GLU A 271 8.92 -10.16 9.27
CA GLU A 271 9.70 -11.38 9.21
C GLU A 271 9.74 -12.00 7.80
N LEU A 272 9.19 -11.27 6.81
CA LEU A 272 9.20 -11.72 5.42
C LEU A 272 10.59 -11.58 4.80
N TYR A 273 11.19 -12.73 4.52
CA TYR A 273 12.44 -12.87 3.79
C TYR A 273 12.27 -13.87 2.64
N ASP A 274 13.02 -13.64 1.58
CA ASP A 274 13.09 -14.51 0.41
C ASP A 274 14.54 -14.79 0.06
N GLU A 275 14.83 -15.96 -0.50
CA GLU A 275 16.21 -16.33 -0.84
C GLU A 275 16.82 -15.43 -1.91
N TYR A 276 16.04 -15.09 -2.93
CA TYR A 276 16.48 -14.22 -3.99
C TYR A 276 16.24 -12.74 -3.65
N TRP A 277 15.00 -12.36 -3.39
CA TRP A 277 14.58 -10.96 -3.27
C TRP A 277 15.05 -10.24 -2.01
N SER A 278 15.48 -10.97 -1.00
CA SER A 278 16.18 -10.36 0.14
C SER A 278 17.63 -9.98 -0.17
N ASN A 279 18.17 -10.47 -1.30
CA ASN A 279 19.53 -10.23 -1.74
C ASN A 279 19.60 -9.42 -3.05
N TYR A 280 18.47 -9.16 -3.73
CA TYR A 280 18.41 -8.42 -5.00
C TYR A 280 17.23 -7.45 -5.02
N TYR A 281 17.39 -6.34 -5.74
CA TYR A 281 16.31 -5.38 -5.94
C TYR A 281 15.53 -5.59 -7.24
N ILE A 282 16.21 -6.12 -8.27
CA ILE A 282 15.66 -6.38 -9.60
C ILE A 282 16.22 -7.72 -10.12
N PHE A 283 15.55 -8.30 -11.10
CA PHE A 283 16.05 -9.48 -11.81
C PHE A 283 17.45 -9.22 -12.39
N GLY A 284 18.38 -10.14 -12.16
CA GLY A 284 19.75 -10.05 -12.67
C GLY A 284 20.55 -8.84 -12.17
N GLY A 285 20.08 -8.15 -11.16
CA GLY A 285 20.74 -7.01 -10.56
C GLY A 285 22.02 -7.37 -9.79
N ARG A 286 22.64 -6.37 -9.17
CA ARG A 286 23.77 -6.61 -8.27
C ARG A 286 23.27 -7.19 -6.96
N ARG A 287 23.97 -8.22 -6.46
CA ARG A 287 23.70 -8.79 -5.14
C ARG A 287 24.01 -7.78 -4.04
N LEU A 288 23.13 -7.67 -3.05
CA LEU A 288 23.27 -6.81 -1.88
C LEU A 288 24.38 -7.34 -0.97
N LYS A 289 25.02 -6.45 -0.25
CA LYS A 289 26.02 -6.81 0.77
C LYS A 289 25.40 -7.57 1.94
N ASN A 290 24.22 -7.11 2.38
CA ASN A 290 23.48 -7.70 3.49
C ASN A 290 22.09 -8.12 3.01
N ARG A 291 21.57 -9.17 3.61
CA ARG A 291 20.20 -9.64 3.43
C ARG A 291 19.22 -8.62 4.02
N GLU A 292 18.25 -8.18 3.23
CA GLU A 292 17.25 -7.20 3.63
C GLU A 292 15.86 -7.79 3.72
N ARG A 293 15.08 -7.32 4.69
CA ARG A 293 13.64 -7.61 4.79
C ARG A 293 12.90 -7.14 3.54
N LEU A 294 11.87 -7.88 3.14
CA LEU A 294 11.02 -7.49 2.02
C LEU A 294 10.08 -6.33 2.36
N ILE A 295 9.64 -6.23 3.62
CA ILE A 295 8.80 -5.12 4.13
C ILE A 295 9.47 -4.51 5.35
N GLY A 296 9.65 -3.19 5.34
CA GLY A 296 10.19 -2.44 6.47
C GLY A 296 9.12 -2.05 7.50
N LYS A 297 9.57 -1.65 8.71
CA LYS A 297 8.70 -1.30 9.85
C LYS A 297 7.64 -0.25 9.50
N GLU A 298 8.04 0.84 8.86
CA GLU A 298 7.12 1.91 8.47
C GLU A 298 5.97 1.41 7.60
N ARG A 299 6.27 0.54 6.62
CA ARG A 299 5.23 -0.03 5.76
C ARG A 299 4.34 -1.02 6.50
N SER A 300 4.89 -1.83 7.40
CA SER A 300 4.12 -2.72 8.26
C SER A 300 3.12 -1.92 9.12
N SER A 301 3.57 -0.83 9.75
CA SER A 301 2.69 0.06 10.53
C SER A 301 1.60 0.73 9.68
N VAL A 302 1.93 1.15 8.45
CA VAL A 302 0.94 1.70 7.51
C VAL A 302 -0.10 0.65 7.12
N ILE A 303 0.31 -0.60 6.86
CA ILE A 303 -0.61 -1.71 6.58
C ILE A 303 -1.48 -1.97 7.80
N PHE A 304 -0.92 -2.03 9.00
CA PHE A 304 -1.66 -2.25 10.23
C PHE A 304 -2.80 -1.22 10.39
N ILE A 305 -2.46 0.07 10.38
CA ILE A 305 -3.42 1.17 10.64
C ILE A 305 -4.42 1.36 9.50
N ASN A 306 -3.98 1.29 8.25
CA ASN A 306 -4.83 1.68 7.13
C ASN A 306 -5.55 0.52 6.44
N ILE A 307 -5.14 -0.72 6.70
CA ILE A 307 -5.72 -1.91 6.07
C ILE A 307 -6.25 -2.88 7.11
N ILE A 308 -5.40 -3.38 8.03
CA ILE A 308 -5.79 -4.45 8.96
C ILE A 308 -6.90 -3.97 9.88
N VAL A 309 -6.70 -2.86 10.59
CA VAL A 309 -7.69 -2.36 11.53
C VAL A 309 -9.03 -2.06 10.83
N PRO A 310 -9.10 -1.32 9.69
CA PRO A 310 -10.37 -1.08 9.01
C PRO A 310 -11.05 -2.32 8.44
N VAL A 311 -10.29 -3.29 7.90
CA VAL A 311 -10.87 -4.54 7.37
C VAL A 311 -11.44 -5.39 8.49
N LEU A 312 -10.71 -5.55 9.61
CA LEU A 312 -11.20 -6.29 10.77
C LEU A 312 -12.36 -5.56 11.45
N LEU A 313 -12.39 -4.22 11.44
CA LEU A 313 -13.52 -3.46 11.97
C LEU A 313 -14.78 -3.66 11.13
N ALA A 314 -14.64 -3.72 9.79
CA ALA A 314 -15.74 -4.09 8.91
C ALA A 314 -16.24 -5.54 9.17
N TYR A 315 -15.31 -6.46 9.47
CA TYR A 315 -15.63 -7.82 9.87
C TYR A 315 -16.37 -7.86 11.22
N ALA A 316 -15.83 -7.22 12.26
CA ALA A 316 -16.40 -7.21 13.61
C ALA A 316 -17.85 -6.70 13.57
N ARG A 317 -18.10 -5.60 12.84
CA ARG A 317 -19.46 -5.05 12.66
C ARG A 317 -20.39 -5.98 11.90
N LYS A 318 -19.91 -6.62 10.84
CA LYS A 318 -20.72 -7.60 10.09
C LYS A 318 -21.07 -8.82 10.93
N MET A 319 -20.20 -9.21 11.87
CA MET A 319 -20.39 -10.35 12.78
C MET A 319 -21.02 -9.96 14.12
N ASN A 320 -21.28 -8.67 14.36
CA ASN A 320 -21.72 -8.13 15.65
C ASN A 320 -20.77 -8.47 16.81
N ASP A 321 -19.45 -8.54 16.53
CA ASP A 321 -18.41 -8.83 17.51
C ASP A 321 -17.92 -7.51 18.16
N THR A 322 -18.61 -7.07 19.20
CA THR A 322 -18.31 -5.85 19.94
C THR A 322 -16.97 -5.93 20.68
N VAL A 323 -16.57 -7.12 21.12
CA VAL A 323 -15.29 -7.33 21.83
C VAL A 323 -14.11 -7.11 20.89
N LEU A 324 -14.18 -7.63 19.67
CA LEU A 324 -13.18 -7.39 18.64
C LEU A 324 -13.16 -5.91 18.25
N GLU A 325 -14.33 -5.27 18.09
CA GLU A 325 -14.43 -3.85 17.77
C GLU A 325 -13.70 -2.98 18.80
N GLU A 326 -13.93 -3.19 20.09
CA GLU A 326 -13.25 -2.48 21.17
C GLU A 326 -11.72 -2.68 21.15
N ARG A 327 -11.26 -3.91 20.92
CA ARG A 327 -9.85 -4.24 20.81
C ARG A 327 -9.16 -3.53 19.63
N LEU A 328 -9.85 -3.44 18.51
CA LEU A 328 -9.37 -2.76 17.30
C LEU A 328 -9.22 -1.25 17.55
N PHE A 329 -10.22 -0.60 18.16
CA PHE A 329 -10.11 0.81 18.54
C PHE A 329 -8.97 1.05 19.52
N LYS A 330 -8.84 0.19 20.53
CA LYS A 330 -7.75 0.28 21.49
C LYS A 330 -6.38 0.12 20.83
N ALA A 331 -6.22 -0.86 19.92
CA ALA A 331 -4.98 -1.05 19.18
C ALA A 331 -4.68 0.14 18.26
N TYR A 332 -5.70 0.70 17.61
CA TYR A 332 -5.56 1.89 16.79
C TYR A 332 -5.04 3.11 17.58
N LYS A 333 -5.66 3.41 18.73
CA LYS A 333 -5.29 4.54 19.58
C LYS A 333 -3.93 4.38 20.26
N MET A 334 -3.55 3.15 20.57
CA MET A 334 -2.26 2.84 21.20
C MET A 334 -1.10 2.68 20.24
N HIS A 335 -1.36 2.61 18.93
CA HIS A 335 -0.30 2.51 17.95
C HIS A 335 0.55 3.78 17.93
N SER A 336 1.88 3.63 17.82
CA SER A 336 2.78 4.77 17.70
C SER A 336 2.45 5.62 16.47
N ARG A 337 2.68 6.94 16.58
CA ARG A 337 2.48 7.88 15.47
C ARG A 337 3.21 7.40 14.21
N LEU A 338 2.51 7.39 13.10
CA LEU A 338 3.11 7.15 11.79
C LEU A 338 3.93 8.36 11.35
N SER A 339 5.04 8.13 10.64
CA SER A 339 5.77 9.21 9.99
C SER A 339 4.84 9.95 9.01
N PRO A 340 4.93 11.28 8.93
CA PRO A 340 4.17 12.05 7.95
C PRO A 340 4.45 11.53 6.54
N ASN A 341 3.42 11.17 5.82
CA ASN A 341 3.52 10.77 4.43
C ASN A 341 2.28 11.24 3.67
N ASN A 342 2.37 11.33 2.34
CA ASN A 342 1.30 11.82 1.48
C ASN A 342 0.04 10.92 1.45
N ILE A 343 -0.03 9.89 2.29
CA ILE A 343 -1.14 8.92 2.37
C ILE A 343 -1.89 9.08 3.69
N THR A 344 -1.25 9.64 4.69
CA THR A 344 -1.84 10.02 5.97
C THR A 344 -2.30 11.45 5.91
#